data_802e70ee28f60895870679300af3fdb7
#
_entry.id   802e70ee28f60895870679300af3fdb7
#
_cell.length_a   1.000
_cell.length_b   1.000
_cell.length_c   1.000
_cell.angle_alpha   90.00
_cell.angle_beta   90.00
_cell.angle_gamma   90.00
#
_symmetry.space_group_name_H-M   'P 1'
#
loop_
_entity.id
_entity.type
_entity.pdbx_description
1 polymer ?
#
loop_
_entity_poly.entity_id
_entity_poly.type
_entity_poly.pdbx_seq_one_letter_code
_entity_poly.pdbx_strand_id
1 'polypeptide(L)'
;MRILLFAAAALSAVAAETALDRYIAKPDPAFTWKPVGAIPCQKCTATVLDMTSQTWRKPEEISRTTWQHWVTVIRPEKTVSDIALLFISGGANNGRPPQRADDMLAGIARECQVPVIELRMVPNQPVRFPGDTRDRTEDSIIAYTWD
;
A
#
# COMPACT_ATOMS: atom_id res chain seq x y z
N MET A 1 16.33 59.19 8.63
CA MET A 1 16.67 57.91 8.04
C MET A 1 15.38 57.05 8.02
N ARG A 2 14.72 56.98 6.84
CA ARG A 2 13.44 56.26 6.68
C ARG A 2 13.74 54.82 6.27
N ILE A 3 13.40 53.85 7.16
CA ILE A 3 13.51 52.42 6.85
C ILE A 3 12.24 52.00 6.09
N LEU A 4 12.39 51.66 4.82
CA LEU A 4 11.33 51.02 4.02
C LEU A 4 11.31 49.55 4.35
N LEU A 5 10.26 49.09 5.06
CA LEU A 5 9.97 47.65 5.20
C LEU A 5 9.32 47.15 3.88
N PHE A 6 10.03 46.31 3.15
CA PHE A 6 9.43 45.52 2.07
C PHE A 6 8.74 44.29 2.68
N ALA A 7 7.42 44.27 2.67
CA ALA A 7 6.63 43.10 2.96
C ALA A 7 6.60 42.21 1.70
N ALA A 8 7.36 41.12 1.71
CA ALA A 8 7.26 40.10 0.69
C ALA A 8 5.99 39.27 0.93
N ALA A 9 4.97 39.46 0.11
CA ALA A 9 3.79 38.60 0.09
C ALA A 9 4.19 37.26 -0.55
N ALA A 10 4.30 36.19 0.25
CA ALA A 10 4.42 34.83 -0.26
C ALA A 10 3.08 34.40 -0.86
N LEU A 11 2.99 34.40 -2.18
CA LEU A 11 1.89 33.76 -2.91
C LEU A 11 2.04 32.26 -2.74
N SER A 12 1.23 31.66 -1.88
CA SER A 12 1.06 30.21 -1.82
C SER A 12 0.38 29.78 -3.13
N ALA A 13 1.14 29.23 -4.05
CA ALA A 13 0.56 28.58 -5.23
C ALA A 13 -0.21 27.34 -4.75
N VAL A 14 -1.54 27.41 -4.73
CA VAL A 14 -2.40 26.24 -4.56
C VAL A 14 -2.26 25.41 -5.83
N ALA A 15 -1.64 24.25 -5.73
CA ALA A 15 -1.56 23.33 -6.85
C ALA A 15 -2.97 22.95 -7.31
N ALA A 16 -3.21 22.99 -8.62
CA ALA A 16 -4.50 22.57 -9.17
C ALA A 16 -4.72 21.08 -8.92
N GLU A 17 -5.93 20.71 -8.53
CA GLU A 17 -6.34 19.32 -8.32
C GLU A 17 -6.10 18.50 -9.60
N THR A 18 -5.35 17.40 -9.46
CA THR A 18 -5.03 16.49 -10.57
C THR A 18 -6.10 15.40 -10.74
N ALA A 19 -6.04 14.63 -11.85
CA ALA A 19 -6.87 13.47 -12.04
C ALA A 19 -6.62 12.40 -10.98
N LEU A 20 -5.37 12.27 -10.50
CA LEU A 20 -5.00 11.35 -9.43
C LEU A 20 -5.61 11.76 -8.09
N ASP A 21 -5.60 13.06 -7.76
CA ASP A 21 -6.22 13.56 -6.53
C ASP A 21 -7.72 13.22 -6.50
N ARG A 22 -8.42 13.45 -7.62
CA ARG A 22 -9.84 13.09 -7.74
C ARG A 22 -10.09 11.59 -7.65
N TYR A 23 -9.19 10.76 -8.21
CA TYR A 23 -9.29 9.31 -8.12
C TYR A 23 -9.13 8.83 -6.68
N ILE A 24 -8.12 9.33 -5.96
CA ILE A 24 -7.83 8.96 -4.57
C ILE A 24 -8.93 9.46 -3.61
N ALA A 25 -9.47 10.65 -3.86
CA ALA A 25 -10.52 11.22 -3.02
C ALA A 25 -11.87 10.48 -3.15
N LYS A 26 -12.06 9.68 -4.21
CA LYS A 26 -13.30 8.92 -4.42
C LYS A 26 -13.32 7.66 -3.56
N PRO A 27 -14.25 7.51 -2.61
CA PRO A 27 -14.37 6.29 -1.82
C PRO A 27 -14.62 5.08 -2.71
N ASP A 28 -13.89 3.99 -2.47
CA ASP A 28 -14.19 2.70 -3.11
C ASP A 28 -15.03 1.86 -2.13
N PRO A 29 -16.27 1.47 -2.50
CA PRO A 29 -17.15 0.69 -1.63
C PRO A 29 -16.61 -0.72 -1.33
N ALA A 30 -15.65 -1.21 -2.12
CA ALA A 30 -15.00 -2.50 -1.87
C ALA A 30 -13.93 -2.43 -0.80
N PHE A 31 -13.46 -1.21 -0.42
CA PHE A 31 -12.43 -1.07 0.62
C PHE A 31 -12.91 -1.64 1.95
N THR A 32 -12.21 -2.67 2.40
CA THR A 32 -12.49 -3.32 3.68
C THR A 32 -11.23 -4.01 4.20
N TRP A 33 -11.17 -4.20 5.50
CA TRP A 33 -10.12 -5.01 6.12
C TRP A 33 -10.61 -5.65 7.40
N LYS A 34 -10.00 -6.78 7.77
CA LYS A 34 -10.25 -7.47 9.04
C LYS A 34 -8.98 -8.14 9.54
N PRO A 35 -8.73 -8.15 10.84
CA PRO A 35 -7.66 -8.96 11.39
C PRO A 35 -8.01 -10.45 11.25
N VAL A 36 -7.02 -11.24 10.83
CA VAL A 36 -7.17 -12.71 10.71
C VAL A 36 -6.36 -13.47 11.75
N GLY A 37 -5.43 -12.80 12.42
CA GLY A 37 -4.66 -13.39 13.51
C GLY A 37 -3.39 -12.64 13.86
N ALA A 38 -2.76 -13.07 14.92
CA ALA A 38 -1.42 -12.67 15.30
C ALA A 38 -0.44 -13.77 14.92
N ILE A 39 0.77 -13.39 14.52
CA ILE A 39 1.85 -14.29 14.12
C ILE A 39 3.10 -14.06 14.98
N PRO A 40 3.98 -15.07 15.13
CA PRO A 40 5.19 -14.95 15.92
C PRO A 40 6.08 -13.77 15.50
N CYS A 41 6.52 -12.99 16.48
CA CYS A 41 7.45 -11.89 16.33
C CYS A 41 8.26 -11.73 17.63
N GLN A 42 9.59 -11.79 17.53
CA GLN A 42 10.45 -11.66 18.71
C GLN A 42 10.56 -10.20 19.15
N LYS A 43 10.18 -9.89 20.40
CA LYS A 43 10.15 -8.52 20.96
C LYS A 43 9.31 -7.54 20.12
N CYS A 44 8.25 -8.04 19.54
CA CYS A 44 7.26 -7.28 18.78
C CYS A 44 5.92 -8.02 18.77
N THR A 45 4.88 -7.35 18.37
CA THR A 45 3.61 -7.97 17.97
C THR A 45 3.46 -7.86 16.47
N ALA A 46 2.97 -8.90 15.82
CA ALA A 46 2.69 -8.87 14.40
C ALA A 46 1.25 -9.36 14.17
N THR A 47 0.43 -8.49 13.59
CA THR A 47 -0.97 -8.78 13.27
C THR A 47 -1.13 -8.85 11.77
N VAL A 48 -1.76 -9.91 11.28
CA VAL A 48 -2.10 -10.10 9.86
C VAL A 48 -3.52 -9.62 9.61
N LEU A 49 -3.68 -8.80 8.58
CA LEU A 49 -4.98 -8.33 8.10
C LEU A 49 -5.23 -8.90 6.71
N ASP A 50 -6.47 -9.30 6.46
CA ASP A 50 -7.03 -9.52 5.13
C ASP A 50 -7.65 -8.21 4.67
N MET A 51 -7.12 -7.60 3.62
CA MET A 51 -7.56 -6.30 3.12
C MET A 51 -7.95 -6.39 1.65
N THR A 52 -9.13 -5.88 1.32
CA THR A 52 -9.48 -5.51 -0.06
C THR A 52 -9.25 -4.01 -0.20
N SER A 53 -8.37 -3.62 -1.13
CA SER A 53 -8.02 -2.21 -1.31
C SER A 53 -8.97 -1.48 -2.24
N GLN A 54 -9.43 -2.15 -3.31
CA GLN A 54 -10.27 -1.53 -4.33
C GLN A 54 -10.89 -2.57 -5.28
N THR A 55 -11.88 -2.10 -6.03
CA THR A 55 -12.30 -2.72 -7.30
C THR A 55 -11.69 -1.94 -8.45
N TRP A 56 -10.73 -2.55 -9.15
CA TRP A 56 -10.01 -1.91 -10.25
C TRP A 56 -10.49 -2.44 -11.60
N ARG A 57 -10.90 -1.54 -12.50
CA ARG A 57 -11.46 -1.84 -13.80
C ARG A 57 -12.77 -2.64 -13.74
N LYS A 58 -13.27 -3.09 -14.87
CA LYS A 58 -14.49 -3.87 -15.02
C LYS A 58 -14.17 -5.32 -15.42
N PRO A 59 -15.10 -6.28 -15.20
CA PRO A 59 -14.87 -7.68 -15.58
C PRO A 59 -14.57 -7.90 -17.07
N GLU A 60 -15.03 -7.00 -17.93
CA GLU A 60 -14.76 -7.05 -19.38
C GLU A 60 -13.35 -6.58 -19.73
N GLU A 61 -12.68 -5.89 -18.82
CA GLU A 61 -11.35 -5.27 -19.04
C GLU A 61 -10.22 -6.05 -18.40
N ILE A 62 -10.51 -6.90 -17.41
CA ILE A 62 -9.49 -7.65 -16.68
C ILE A 62 -10.08 -8.90 -16.03
N SER A 63 -9.30 -9.96 -15.96
CA SER A 63 -9.74 -11.25 -15.39
C SER A 63 -9.99 -11.23 -13.88
N ARG A 64 -9.46 -10.21 -13.16
CA ARG A 64 -9.65 -10.04 -11.71
C ARG A 64 -9.76 -8.56 -11.39
N THR A 65 -10.91 -8.15 -10.94
CA THR A 65 -11.21 -6.74 -10.58
C THR A 65 -10.93 -6.43 -9.11
N THR A 66 -11.17 -7.38 -8.20
CA THR A 66 -10.98 -7.18 -6.75
C THR A 66 -9.51 -7.33 -6.38
N TRP A 67 -8.95 -6.29 -5.77
CA TRP A 67 -7.56 -6.26 -5.29
C TRP A 67 -7.52 -6.56 -3.80
N GLN A 68 -7.01 -7.74 -3.47
CA GLN A 68 -6.88 -8.25 -2.11
C GLN A 68 -5.40 -8.31 -1.73
N HIS A 69 -5.10 -8.01 -0.48
CA HIS A 69 -3.75 -7.97 0.05
C HIS A 69 -3.68 -8.64 1.42
N TRP A 70 -2.54 -9.26 1.70
CA TRP A 70 -2.16 -9.55 3.08
C TRP A 70 -1.35 -8.38 3.62
N VAL A 71 -1.79 -7.83 4.74
CA VAL A 71 -1.09 -6.74 5.42
C VAL A 71 -0.58 -7.27 6.76
N THR A 72 0.73 -7.13 7.01
CA THR A 72 1.32 -7.47 8.31
C THR A 72 1.68 -6.18 9.04
N VAL A 73 1.06 -5.93 10.17
CA VAL A 73 1.36 -4.79 11.04
C VAL A 73 2.29 -5.25 12.15
N ILE A 74 3.55 -4.84 12.08
CA ILE A 74 4.59 -5.18 13.05
C ILE A 74 4.78 -3.98 13.99
N ARG A 75 4.51 -4.19 15.29
CA ARG A 75 4.68 -3.18 16.33
C ARG A 75 5.76 -3.63 17.31
N PRO A 76 6.83 -2.84 17.51
CA PRO A 76 7.82 -3.11 18.54
C PRO A 76 7.21 -2.94 19.94
N GLU A 77 7.83 -3.55 20.96
CA GLU A 77 7.39 -3.40 22.36
C GLU A 77 7.40 -1.93 22.82
N LYS A 78 8.34 -1.15 22.29
CA LYS A 78 8.41 0.29 22.53
C LYS A 78 8.34 1.03 21.21
N THR A 79 7.41 1.98 21.12
CA THR A 79 7.25 2.87 19.96
C THR A 79 7.61 4.30 20.35
N VAL A 80 8.44 4.96 19.56
CA VAL A 80 8.92 6.35 19.81
C VAL A 80 8.37 7.35 18.80
N SER A 81 7.59 6.90 17.81
CA SER A 81 7.02 7.74 16.75
C SER A 81 5.66 7.20 16.33
N ASP A 82 4.77 8.08 15.91
CA ASP A 82 3.49 7.79 15.26
C ASP A 82 3.61 7.56 13.74
N ILE A 83 4.82 7.73 13.18
CA ILE A 83 5.12 7.44 11.78
C ILE A 83 5.44 5.96 11.65
N ALA A 84 4.85 5.30 10.65
CA ALA A 84 5.14 3.91 10.29
C ALA A 84 5.94 3.82 8.99
N LEU A 85 6.82 2.82 8.88
CA LEU A 85 7.42 2.44 7.62
C LEU A 85 6.43 1.54 6.86
N LEU A 86 6.07 1.90 5.63
CA LEU A 86 5.34 1.02 4.72
C LEU A 86 6.34 0.32 3.78
N PHE A 87 6.33 -1.01 3.81
CA PHE A 87 7.08 -1.85 2.88
C PHE A 87 6.11 -2.55 1.94
N ILE A 88 6.27 -2.30 0.64
CA ILE A 88 5.42 -2.88 -0.40
C ILE A 88 6.15 -4.07 -1.01
N SER A 89 5.48 -5.23 -1.04
CA SER A 89 6.04 -6.46 -1.58
C SER A 89 5.11 -7.16 -2.56
N GLY A 90 5.68 -7.97 -3.42
CA GLY A 90 4.96 -8.77 -4.41
C GLY A 90 4.18 -9.93 -3.79
N GLY A 91 3.77 -10.84 -4.63
CA GLY A 91 3.04 -12.05 -4.27
C GLY A 91 2.00 -12.41 -5.32
N ALA A 92 1.54 -13.65 -5.27
CA ALA A 92 0.53 -14.15 -6.21
C ALA A 92 -0.88 -14.04 -5.65
N ASN A 93 -1.85 -13.90 -6.53
CA ASN A 93 -3.27 -14.00 -6.21
C ASN A 93 -3.57 -15.33 -5.48
N ASN A 94 -4.51 -15.31 -4.56
CA ASN A 94 -4.87 -16.46 -3.72
C ASN A 94 -3.72 -16.99 -2.83
N GLY A 95 -2.69 -16.16 -2.58
CA GLY A 95 -1.64 -16.45 -1.62
C GLY A 95 -2.21 -16.71 -0.23
N ARG A 96 -1.56 -17.59 0.53
CA ARG A 96 -1.93 -17.85 1.93
C ARG A 96 -1.52 -16.69 2.83
N PRO A 97 -2.23 -16.46 3.95
CA PRO A 97 -1.81 -15.47 4.93
C PRO A 97 -0.40 -15.78 5.45
N PRO A 98 0.41 -14.76 5.72
CA PRO A 98 1.73 -14.94 6.34
C PRO A 98 1.63 -15.71 7.64
N GLN A 99 2.57 -16.64 7.87
CA GLN A 99 2.62 -17.47 9.09
C GLN A 99 3.69 -16.99 10.09
N ARG A 100 4.52 -16.05 9.68
CA ARG A 100 5.53 -15.35 10.49
C ARG A 100 5.81 -13.97 9.93
N ALA A 101 6.26 -13.06 10.79
CA ALA A 101 6.77 -11.77 10.37
C ALA A 101 8.08 -11.95 9.58
N ASP A 102 8.33 -11.09 8.61
CA ASP A 102 9.62 -11.03 7.94
C ASP A 102 10.70 -10.57 8.93
N ASP A 103 11.83 -11.30 8.99
CA ASP A 103 12.88 -11.07 9.98
C ASP A 103 13.57 -9.69 9.81
N MET A 104 13.74 -9.25 8.58
CA MET A 104 14.32 -7.91 8.28
C MET A 104 13.36 -6.81 8.74
N LEU A 105 12.08 -6.91 8.39
CA LEU A 105 11.07 -5.91 8.77
C LEU A 105 10.84 -5.87 10.28
N ALA A 106 10.83 -7.04 10.93
CA ALA A 106 10.78 -7.14 12.38
C ALA A 106 12.04 -6.55 13.03
N GLY A 107 13.22 -6.73 12.41
CA GLY A 107 14.47 -6.09 12.81
C GLY A 107 14.38 -4.57 12.76
N ILE A 108 13.94 -4.02 11.64
CA ILE A 108 13.75 -2.57 11.47
C ILE A 108 12.77 -2.02 12.52
N ALA A 109 11.63 -2.70 12.75
CA ALA A 109 10.66 -2.27 13.75
C ALA A 109 11.30 -2.15 15.14
N ARG A 110 12.09 -3.16 15.55
CA ARG A 110 12.73 -3.18 16.87
C ARG A 110 13.83 -2.13 17.02
N GLU A 111 14.74 -2.05 16.04
CA GLU A 111 15.89 -1.17 16.10
C GLU A 111 15.51 0.31 15.99
N CYS A 112 14.57 0.63 15.09
CA CYS A 112 14.09 2.00 14.92
C CYS A 112 12.98 2.37 15.92
N GLN A 113 12.40 1.40 16.62
CA GLN A 113 11.29 1.60 17.53
C GLN A 113 10.06 2.28 16.88
N VAL A 114 9.79 1.94 15.62
CA VAL A 114 8.65 2.44 14.84
C VAL A 114 7.81 1.27 14.34
N PRO A 115 6.49 1.45 14.12
CA PRO A 115 5.69 0.46 13.45
C PRO A 115 6.19 0.22 12.02
N VAL A 116 6.16 -1.03 11.57
CA VAL A 116 6.45 -1.40 10.18
C VAL A 116 5.23 -2.14 9.63
N ILE A 117 4.79 -1.74 8.45
CA ILE A 117 3.64 -2.34 7.76
C ILE A 117 4.14 -2.96 6.47
N GLU A 118 3.96 -4.27 6.32
CA GLU A 118 4.19 -4.96 5.05
C GLU A 118 2.87 -5.10 4.29
N LEU A 119 2.81 -4.53 3.08
CA LEU A 119 1.69 -4.67 2.15
C LEU A 119 2.10 -5.63 1.04
N ARG A 120 1.53 -6.84 1.04
CA ARG A 120 1.82 -7.90 0.07
C ARG A 120 0.86 -7.92 -1.11
N MET A 121 1.25 -8.62 -2.17
CA MET A 121 0.45 -8.84 -3.37
C MET A 121 0.21 -7.54 -4.15
N VAL A 122 1.27 -6.74 -4.31
CA VAL A 122 1.27 -5.54 -5.16
C VAL A 122 2.22 -5.75 -6.33
N PRO A 123 1.72 -5.79 -7.59
CA PRO A 123 0.29 -5.83 -7.95
C PRO A 123 -0.39 -7.17 -7.61
N ASN A 124 -1.74 -7.21 -7.66
CA ASN A 124 -2.47 -8.47 -7.67
C ASN A 124 -2.18 -9.20 -9.00
N GLN A 125 -1.58 -10.40 -8.92
CA GLN A 125 -1.08 -11.14 -10.08
C GLN A 125 -1.22 -12.66 -9.90
N PRO A 126 -1.30 -13.45 -10.99
CA PRO A 126 -1.38 -13.00 -12.38
C PRO A 126 -2.76 -12.42 -12.72
N VAL A 127 -2.82 -11.62 -13.79
CA VAL A 127 -4.06 -11.14 -14.39
C VAL A 127 -3.98 -11.26 -15.92
N ARG A 128 -5.15 -11.20 -16.58
CA ARG A 128 -5.25 -11.25 -18.05
C ARG A 128 -6.13 -10.12 -18.54
N PHE A 129 -5.69 -9.43 -19.57
CA PHE A 129 -6.47 -8.40 -20.26
C PHE A 129 -7.08 -8.98 -21.54
N PRO A 130 -8.11 -8.33 -22.13
CA PRO A 130 -8.70 -8.74 -23.39
C PRO A 130 -7.67 -8.84 -24.50
N GLY A 131 -7.71 -9.94 -25.25
CA GLY A 131 -6.74 -10.19 -26.32
C GLY A 131 -5.42 -10.84 -25.88
N ASP A 132 -5.14 -10.92 -24.59
CA ASP A 132 -3.95 -11.60 -24.11
C ASP A 132 -4.02 -13.10 -24.33
N THR A 133 -2.93 -13.68 -24.83
CA THR A 133 -2.76 -15.14 -24.99
C THR A 133 -2.18 -15.81 -23.74
N ARG A 134 -1.64 -15.03 -22.81
CA ARG A 134 -1.04 -15.50 -21.54
C ARG A 134 -1.35 -14.53 -20.41
N ASP A 135 -1.20 -15.01 -19.19
CA ASP A 135 -1.31 -14.18 -18.01
C ASP A 135 -0.12 -13.20 -17.92
N ARG A 136 -0.39 -12.03 -17.36
CA ARG A 136 0.63 -11.01 -17.08
C ARG A 136 0.94 -10.97 -15.58
N THR A 137 2.19 -10.62 -15.29
CA THR A 137 2.70 -10.44 -13.92
C THR A 137 3.56 -9.18 -13.85
N GLU A 138 3.66 -8.59 -12.67
CA GLU A 138 4.60 -7.50 -12.33
C GLU A 138 4.67 -6.39 -13.40
N ASP A 139 5.86 -6.11 -13.89
CA ASP A 139 6.13 -5.04 -14.86
C ASP A 139 5.28 -5.12 -16.12
N SER A 140 4.90 -6.32 -16.55
CA SER A 140 4.04 -6.48 -17.72
C SER A 140 2.60 -6.02 -17.50
N ILE A 141 2.12 -5.99 -16.24
CA ILE A 141 0.83 -5.39 -15.87
C ILE A 141 0.97 -3.87 -15.90
N ILE A 142 2.02 -3.35 -15.28
CA ILE A 142 2.30 -1.91 -15.19
C ILE A 142 2.45 -1.33 -16.60
N ALA A 143 3.31 -1.93 -17.43
CA ALA A 143 3.54 -1.47 -18.79
C ALA A 143 2.27 -1.44 -19.65
N TYR A 144 1.41 -2.45 -19.53
CA TYR A 144 0.12 -2.47 -20.25
C TYR A 144 -0.83 -1.34 -19.86
N THR A 145 -0.72 -0.84 -18.64
CA THR A 145 -1.63 0.19 -18.12
C THR A 145 -1.15 1.62 -18.35
N TRP A 146 0.06 1.80 -18.89
CA TRP A 146 0.64 3.10 -19.20
C TRP A 146 0.38 3.56 -20.64
N ASP A 147 -0.16 2.69 -21.49
CA ASP A 147 -0.67 3.03 -22.80
C ASP A 147 -2.12 3.55 -22.68
#